data_1fa610adc20a169d3940f48fbeaccb7c
#
_entry.id   1fa610adc20a169d3940f48fbeaccb7c
#
_cell.length_a   1.000
_cell.length_b   1.000
_cell.length_c   1.000
_cell.angle_alpha   90.00
_cell.angle_beta   90.00
_cell.angle_gamma   90.00
#
_symmetry.space_group_name_H-M   'P 1'
#
loop_
_entity.id
_entity.type
_entity.pdbx_description
1 polymer ?
#
loop_
_entity_poly.entity_id
_entity_poly.type
_entity_poly.pdbx_seq_one_letter_code
_entity_poly.pdbx_strand_id
1 'polypeptide(L)'
;MVNIEEFIASVVKRAAEELYGVGDNIQIQKTRKEFEGDYTVVVFPLLRASKKSPEATATELGEKIAASTPEISAFNVIKGFLNLSVDASFWSARFQDIVEAENYGMAPASGRTIMIEYSSPNTNKPLHLGHIRNNLLGYSVATILKANGHNVIKVNLVNDRGIHICKSMLAWQLYGGGETPASSGMKGDHLVGKYYVEFDKHYKQEVKALMAEKGISEDEAKKKAPIMLQAQEMLRKWEAKDPEVYALWETMNGWVYEGFDVTYKALGVDFDKVYYESQTYLLGKSLVEDGLKKGVFFRKEDNSVWIDLEADGLDQKLLLRGDGTSVYMTQDLGTALSRFEENSLDDMIYVVGNEQNYHFQVLKLVLKKLGYDWSDNIFHLSYGMVELPEGKMKSREGTVVDADDLIADMVATAREMSEELGKLDGVSDEEAAKVSEMVGLGALKYFILKVDPKKTMLFDPRESIDFNGNTGPFVQYTHARICSILRKADEAGIESSNYMEASLLAEEVELIKALTEYPAVVRTAGEQFAPSVIAAYAYDLAKQFNGYYHDHSILKEENVAARSLRLKLAGEVARVIRSAMSLLGINVPERM
;
A
#
# COMPACT_ATOMS: atom_id res chain seq x y z
N MET A 1 5.11 23.83 10.74
CA MET A 1 3.79 24.48 10.46
C MET A 1 2.85 24.21 11.62
N VAL A 2 2.19 25.23 12.15
CA VAL A 2 1.17 25.03 13.20
C VAL A 2 -0.06 24.37 12.52
N ASN A 3 -0.51 23.24 13.05
CA ASN A 3 -1.76 22.61 12.62
C ASN A 3 -2.91 23.59 12.93
N ILE A 4 -3.76 23.86 11.95
CA ILE A 4 -4.87 24.81 12.13
C ILE A 4 -5.85 24.38 13.23
N GLU A 5 -6.10 23.07 13.36
CA GLU A 5 -6.95 22.56 14.44
C GLU A 5 -6.32 22.79 15.82
N GLU A 6 -5.00 22.62 15.93
CA GLU A 6 -4.26 22.94 17.16
C GLU A 6 -4.25 24.46 17.44
N PHE A 7 -4.12 25.28 16.38
CA PHE A 7 -4.24 26.74 16.51
C PHE A 7 -5.62 27.13 17.05
N ILE A 8 -6.71 26.69 16.40
CA ILE A 8 -8.08 26.94 16.84
C ILE A 8 -8.31 26.42 18.26
N ALA A 9 -7.83 25.20 18.58
CA ALA A 9 -7.92 24.62 19.91
C ALA A 9 -7.23 25.50 20.96
N SER A 10 -6.05 26.02 20.66
CA SER A 10 -5.31 26.90 21.57
C SER A 10 -6.01 28.23 21.81
N VAL A 11 -6.58 28.82 20.75
CA VAL A 11 -7.34 30.06 20.81
C VAL A 11 -8.61 29.88 21.65
N VAL A 12 -9.37 28.82 21.39
CA VAL A 12 -10.61 28.50 22.10
C VAL A 12 -10.33 28.19 23.57
N LYS A 13 -9.29 27.38 23.84
CA LYS A 13 -8.87 27.06 25.21
C LYS A 13 -8.53 28.32 26.01
N ARG A 14 -7.68 29.20 25.47
CA ARG A 14 -7.28 30.46 26.11
C ARG A 14 -8.50 31.34 26.42
N ALA A 15 -9.39 31.53 25.46
CA ALA A 15 -10.59 32.33 25.65
C ALA A 15 -11.54 31.73 26.69
N ALA A 16 -11.73 30.41 26.73
CA ALA A 16 -12.55 29.72 27.70
C ALA A 16 -11.93 29.74 29.11
N GLU A 17 -10.63 29.63 29.25
CA GLU A 17 -9.92 29.77 30.53
C GLU A 17 -10.05 31.20 31.08
N GLU A 18 -9.93 32.24 30.26
CA GLU A 18 -10.10 33.62 30.64
C GLU A 18 -11.55 33.95 31.08
N LEU A 19 -12.56 33.38 30.40
CA LEU A 19 -13.96 33.66 30.68
C LEU A 19 -14.53 32.80 31.82
N TYR A 20 -14.16 31.52 31.91
CA TYR A 20 -14.82 30.53 32.74
C TYR A 20 -13.89 29.79 33.69
N GLY A 21 -12.56 30.00 33.62
CA GLY A 21 -11.55 29.28 34.39
C GLY A 21 -11.37 27.81 34.00
N VAL A 22 -11.93 27.37 32.85
CA VAL A 22 -11.84 26.00 32.32
C VAL A 22 -11.70 26.06 30.82
N GLY A 23 -10.86 25.18 30.24
CA GLY A 23 -10.59 25.14 28.80
C GLY A 23 -10.31 23.73 28.27
N ASP A 24 -10.47 22.71 29.11
CA ASP A 24 -10.22 21.33 28.73
C ASP A 24 -11.47 20.67 28.14
N ASN A 25 -11.24 19.64 27.30
CA ASN A 25 -12.29 18.82 26.67
C ASN A 25 -13.22 19.55 25.69
N ILE A 26 -12.76 20.66 25.08
CA ILE A 26 -13.53 21.33 24.03
C ILE A 26 -13.28 20.60 22.71
N GLN A 27 -14.39 20.17 22.07
CA GLN A 27 -14.34 19.54 20.78
C GLN A 27 -14.40 20.58 19.66
N ILE A 28 -13.51 20.42 18.69
CA ILE A 28 -13.46 21.25 17.49
C ILE A 28 -13.59 20.31 16.28
N GLN A 29 -14.36 20.72 15.31
CA GLN A 29 -14.57 20.00 14.07
C GLN A 29 -14.73 20.96 12.90
N LYS A 30 -14.52 20.51 11.69
CA LYS A 30 -14.82 21.31 10.48
C LYS A 30 -16.31 21.66 10.47
N THR A 31 -16.62 22.92 10.10
CA THR A 31 -18.00 23.37 9.94
C THR A 31 -18.64 22.61 8.77
N ARG A 32 -19.88 22.18 8.93
CA ARG A 32 -20.64 21.52 7.87
C ARG A 32 -20.93 22.53 6.74
N LYS A 33 -20.93 22.06 5.48
CA LYS A 33 -21.07 22.89 4.28
C LYS A 33 -22.32 23.75 4.21
N GLU A 34 -23.38 23.36 4.92
CA GLU A 34 -24.64 24.12 5.01
C GLU A 34 -24.60 25.31 5.98
N PHE A 35 -23.51 25.47 6.74
CA PHE A 35 -23.32 26.56 7.70
C PHE A 35 -22.10 27.41 7.34
N GLU A 36 -22.19 28.70 7.63
CA GLU A 36 -21.06 29.62 7.51
C GLU A 36 -20.01 29.35 8.60
N GLY A 37 -18.72 29.48 8.24
CA GLY A 37 -17.56 29.28 9.10
C GLY A 37 -16.67 28.13 8.65
N ASP A 38 -15.47 28.07 9.19
CA ASP A 38 -14.45 27.08 8.87
C ASP A 38 -14.41 25.96 9.91
N TYR A 39 -14.52 26.34 11.20
CA TYR A 39 -14.44 25.40 12.32
C TYR A 39 -15.57 25.62 13.31
N THR A 40 -16.18 24.51 13.74
CA THR A 40 -17.25 24.48 14.75
C THR A 40 -16.70 24.06 16.09
N VAL A 41 -16.92 24.88 17.11
CA VAL A 41 -16.62 24.61 18.51
C VAL A 41 -17.85 24.12 19.22
N VAL A 42 -17.76 22.99 19.92
CA VAL A 42 -18.84 22.40 20.71
C VAL A 42 -18.76 22.96 22.14
N VAL A 43 -19.62 23.91 22.46
CA VAL A 43 -19.54 24.62 23.76
C VAL A 43 -20.21 23.88 24.94
N PHE A 44 -20.90 22.76 24.69
CA PHE A 44 -21.64 22.03 25.75
C PHE A 44 -20.79 21.64 26.96
N PRO A 45 -19.51 21.27 26.87
CA PRO A 45 -18.66 21.00 28.02
C PRO A 45 -18.45 22.24 28.93
N LEU A 46 -18.57 23.45 28.40
CA LEU A 46 -18.37 24.72 29.12
C LEU A 46 -19.61 25.18 29.93
N LEU A 47 -20.79 24.62 29.67
CA LEU A 47 -22.06 25.10 30.25
C LEU A 47 -22.08 25.03 31.77
N ARG A 48 -21.41 24.03 32.36
CA ARG A 48 -21.32 23.91 33.83
C ARG A 48 -20.52 25.06 34.44
N ALA A 49 -19.53 25.56 33.77
CA ALA A 49 -18.66 26.65 34.23
C ALA A 49 -19.26 28.02 33.90
N SER A 50 -19.80 28.21 32.68
CA SER A 50 -20.42 29.47 32.25
C SER A 50 -21.72 29.77 32.97
N LYS A 51 -22.49 28.74 33.40
CA LYS A 51 -23.83 28.83 34.00
C LYS A 51 -24.84 29.59 33.11
N LYS A 52 -24.64 29.53 31.80
CA LYS A 52 -25.46 30.21 30.78
C LYS A 52 -26.06 29.18 29.80
N SER A 53 -26.99 29.61 28.96
CA SER A 53 -27.50 28.79 27.87
C SER A 53 -26.40 28.47 26.85
N PRO A 54 -26.54 27.42 26.04
CA PRO A 54 -25.57 27.09 25.00
C PRO A 54 -25.32 28.24 24.05
N GLU A 55 -26.37 28.93 23.59
CA GLU A 55 -26.27 30.08 22.69
C GLU A 55 -25.53 31.26 23.37
N ALA A 56 -25.86 31.59 24.63
CA ALA A 56 -25.20 32.68 25.33
C ALA A 56 -23.73 32.38 25.61
N THR A 57 -23.40 31.12 25.93
CA THR A 57 -21.99 30.68 26.11
C THR A 57 -21.22 30.75 24.81
N ALA A 58 -21.80 30.28 23.69
CA ALA A 58 -21.19 30.33 22.38
C ALA A 58 -20.97 31.77 21.90
N THR A 59 -21.95 32.64 22.10
CA THR A 59 -21.84 34.05 21.71
C THR A 59 -20.72 34.76 22.47
N GLU A 60 -20.70 34.66 23.81
CA GLU A 60 -19.67 35.29 24.64
C GLU A 60 -18.26 34.76 24.32
N LEU A 61 -18.14 33.45 24.08
CA LEU A 61 -16.87 32.85 23.67
C LEU A 61 -16.44 33.34 22.29
N GLY A 62 -17.37 33.45 21.33
CA GLY A 62 -17.12 33.96 19.98
C GLY A 62 -16.71 35.45 19.99
N GLU A 63 -17.40 36.29 20.76
CA GLU A 63 -17.03 37.72 20.95
C GLU A 63 -15.63 37.84 21.53
N LYS A 64 -15.30 37.05 22.55
CA LYS A 64 -13.96 37.09 23.17
C LYS A 64 -12.88 36.66 22.19
N ILE A 65 -13.11 35.60 21.43
CA ILE A 65 -12.16 35.10 20.43
C ILE A 65 -11.95 36.13 19.32
N ALA A 66 -13.03 36.65 18.72
CA ALA A 66 -12.95 37.64 17.67
C ALA A 66 -12.22 38.94 18.10
N ALA A 67 -12.41 39.35 19.35
CA ALA A 67 -11.74 40.53 19.91
C ALA A 67 -10.24 40.34 20.20
N SER A 68 -9.81 39.10 20.48
CA SER A 68 -8.43 38.78 20.90
C SER A 68 -7.57 38.08 19.86
N THR A 69 -8.14 37.68 18.73
CA THR A 69 -7.48 36.84 17.70
C THR A 69 -7.79 37.39 16.31
N PRO A 70 -6.92 38.26 15.75
CA PRO A 70 -7.13 38.86 14.43
C PRO A 70 -7.33 37.86 13.29
N GLU A 71 -6.81 36.64 13.44
CA GLU A 71 -6.94 35.53 12.49
C GLU A 71 -8.37 34.95 12.41
N ILE A 72 -9.27 35.35 13.34
CA ILE A 72 -10.69 35.00 13.31
C ILE A 72 -11.48 36.22 12.89
N SER A 73 -11.95 36.24 11.64
CA SER A 73 -12.63 37.38 11.05
C SER A 73 -14.09 37.52 11.45
N ALA A 74 -14.76 36.41 11.72
CA ALA A 74 -16.18 36.37 12.09
C ALA A 74 -16.53 35.10 12.86
N PHE A 75 -17.69 35.11 13.49
CA PHE A 75 -18.30 33.91 14.06
C PHE A 75 -19.82 33.96 13.92
N ASN A 76 -20.45 32.79 13.95
CA ASN A 76 -21.89 32.67 14.08
C ASN A 76 -22.24 31.55 15.09
N VAL A 77 -23.43 31.61 15.63
CA VAL A 77 -23.91 30.63 16.63
C VAL A 77 -25.20 29.99 16.14
N ILE A 78 -25.19 28.66 16.03
CA ILE A 78 -26.33 27.88 15.59
C ILE A 78 -26.61 26.79 16.63
N LYS A 79 -27.73 26.90 17.36
CA LYS A 79 -28.16 25.91 18.39
C LYS A 79 -27.07 25.55 19.41
N GLY A 80 -26.29 26.54 19.83
CA GLY A 80 -25.19 26.36 20.78
C GLY A 80 -23.89 25.82 20.20
N PHE A 81 -23.77 25.71 18.88
CA PHE A 81 -22.52 25.48 18.18
C PHE A 81 -21.94 26.82 17.73
N LEU A 82 -20.68 27.05 18.09
CA LEU A 82 -19.94 28.25 17.69
C LEU A 82 -19.14 27.94 16.43
N ASN A 83 -19.51 28.55 15.30
CA ASN A 83 -18.77 28.45 14.06
C ASN A 83 -17.85 29.65 13.90
N LEU A 84 -16.56 29.40 13.74
CA LEU A 84 -15.52 30.42 13.57
C LEU A 84 -15.12 30.52 12.09
N SER A 85 -15.02 31.75 11.57
CA SER A 85 -14.49 32.02 10.24
C SER A 85 -13.06 32.54 10.35
N VAL A 86 -12.14 31.91 9.65
CA VAL A 86 -10.72 32.25 9.64
C VAL A 86 -10.46 33.31 8.57
N ASP A 87 -9.68 34.33 8.92
CA ASP A 87 -9.37 35.44 8.03
C ASP A 87 -8.57 35.00 6.78
N ALA A 88 -8.80 35.66 5.66
CA ALA A 88 -8.11 35.36 4.41
C ALA A 88 -6.59 35.57 4.51
N SER A 89 -6.12 36.50 5.32
CA SER A 89 -4.70 36.73 5.56
C SER A 89 -4.01 35.54 6.22
N PHE A 90 -4.70 34.83 7.10
CA PHE A 90 -4.20 33.57 7.67
C PHE A 90 -3.96 32.53 6.57
N TRP A 91 -4.91 32.38 5.65
CA TRP A 91 -4.77 31.42 4.54
C TRP A 91 -3.68 31.82 3.57
N SER A 92 -3.51 33.12 3.30
CA SER A 92 -2.37 33.63 2.51
C SER A 92 -1.03 33.28 3.16
N ALA A 93 -0.90 33.47 4.47
CA ALA A 93 0.32 33.11 5.21
C ALA A 93 0.57 31.58 5.19
N ARG A 94 -0.48 30.76 5.36
CA ARG A 94 -0.36 29.29 5.23
C ARG A 94 0.06 28.86 3.84
N PHE A 95 -0.47 29.51 2.80
CA PHE A 95 -0.06 29.25 1.44
C PHE A 95 1.42 29.58 1.20
N GLN A 96 1.90 30.69 1.76
CA GLN A 96 3.32 31.02 1.72
C GLN A 96 4.17 29.94 2.39
N ASP A 97 3.78 29.46 3.58
CA ASP A 97 4.49 28.36 4.27
C ASP A 97 4.58 27.10 3.38
N ILE A 98 3.49 26.78 2.65
CA ILE A 98 3.46 25.64 1.72
C ILE A 98 4.45 25.85 0.58
N VAL A 99 4.44 27.03 -0.02
CA VAL A 99 5.35 27.40 -1.15
C VAL A 99 6.81 27.31 -0.74
N GLU A 100 7.15 27.75 0.47
CA GLU A 100 8.54 27.77 0.98
C GLU A 100 9.02 26.41 1.47
N ALA A 101 8.13 25.48 1.75
CA ALA A 101 8.50 24.16 2.25
C ALA A 101 9.07 23.26 1.15
N GLU A 102 10.35 22.87 1.27
CA GLU A 102 11.02 21.98 0.29
C GLU A 102 10.41 20.57 0.28
N ASN A 103 10.16 20.00 1.47
CA ASN A 103 9.66 18.62 1.64
C ASN A 103 8.25 18.62 2.22
N TYR A 104 7.34 19.36 1.57
CA TYR A 104 5.96 19.51 2.05
C TYR A 104 5.24 18.17 2.15
N GLY A 105 4.65 17.87 3.30
CA GLY A 105 3.97 16.61 3.59
C GLY A 105 4.85 15.54 4.22
N MET A 106 6.18 15.71 4.26
CA MET A 106 7.10 14.76 4.85
C MET A 106 7.37 15.08 6.32
N ALA A 107 7.34 14.07 7.19
CA ALA A 107 7.67 14.23 8.61
C ALA A 107 9.19 14.19 8.84
N PRO A 108 9.70 14.83 9.91
CA PRO A 108 11.08 14.67 10.32
C PRO A 108 11.38 13.24 10.76
N ALA A 109 12.68 12.87 10.79
CA ALA A 109 13.10 11.54 11.20
C ALA A 109 12.57 11.18 12.60
N SER A 110 11.89 10.05 12.69
CA SER A 110 11.28 9.55 13.93
C SER A 110 12.23 8.75 14.83
N GLY A 111 13.36 8.32 14.27
CA GLY A 111 14.31 7.41 14.92
C GLY A 111 13.85 5.94 14.99
N ARG A 112 12.64 5.60 14.52
CA ARG A 112 12.12 4.21 14.51
C ARG A 112 12.52 3.47 13.25
N THR A 113 12.82 2.18 13.40
CA THR A 113 13.12 1.26 12.29
C THR A 113 11.99 0.24 12.15
N ILE A 114 11.36 0.23 10.98
CA ILE A 114 10.22 -0.63 10.65
C ILE A 114 10.63 -1.55 9.49
N MET A 115 10.47 -2.86 9.66
CA MET A 115 10.61 -3.80 8.56
C MET A 115 9.23 -4.16 8.00
N ILE A 116 9.11 -4.18 6.67
CA ILE A 116 7.89 -4.60 5.99
C ILE A 116 8.20 -5.70 4.99
N GLU A 117 7.51 -6.84 5.15
CA GLU A 117 7.59 -7.98 4.24
C GLU A 117 6.40 -8.02 3.31
N TYR A 118 6.66 -8.14 2.03
CA TYR A 118 5.64 -8.33 0.99
C TYR A 118 6.17 -9.15 -0.18
N SER A 119 5.29 -9.51 -1.11
CA SER A 119 5.47 -10.44 -2.23
C SER A 119 5.46 -11.91 -1.81
N SER A 120 6.51 -12.43 -1.22
CA SER A 120 6.65 -13.80 -0.72
C SER A 120 6.19 -14.89 -1.71
N PRO A 121 6.70 -14.88 -2.96
CA PRO A 121 6.24 -15.78 -4.01
C PRO A 121 6.86 -17.17 -3.90
N ASN A 122 6.18 -18.16 -4.49
CA ASN A 122 6.75 -19.50 -4.70
C ASN A 122 7.41 -19.57 -6.08
N THR A 123 8.59 -20.19 -6.17
CA THR A 123 9.36 -20.25 -7.42
C THR A 123 8.90 -21.33 -8.41
N ASN A 124 7.74 -21.93 -8.22
CA ASN A 124 7.17 -22.92 -9.14
C ASN A 124 6.22 -22.34 -10.18
N LYS A 125 5.96 -21.04 -10.16
CA LYS A 125 5.01 -20.37 -11.07
C LYS A 125 5.30 -18.86 -11.15
N PRO A 126 4.87 -18.18 -12.23
CA PRO A 126 4.99 -16.73 -12.35
C PRO A 126 4.12 -15.98 -11.33
N LEU A 127 4.39 -14.68 -11.16
CA LEU A 127 3.56 -13.81 -10.37
C LEU A 127 2.17 -13.65 -11.00
N HIS A 128 1.16 -13.36 -10.20
CA HIS A 128 -0.23 -13.22 -10.63
C HIS A 128 -0.91 -12.04 -9.95
N LEU A 129 -2.16 -11.72 -10.33
CA LEU A 129 -2.94 -10.59 -9.81
C LEU A 129 -2.93 -10.49 -8.27
N GLY A 130 -2.99 -11.61 -7.55
CA GLY A 130 -2.89 -11.62 -6.08
C GLY A 130 -1.54 -11.09 -5.58
N HIS A 131 -0.44 -11.42 -6.29
CA HIS A 131 0.88 -10.87 -5.97
C HIS A 131 0.97 -9.39 -6.32
N ILE A 132 0.33 -8.94 -7.41
CA ILE A 132 0.27 -7.50 -7.74
C ILE A 132 -0.34 -6.73 -6.58
N ARG A 133 -1.49 -7.16 -6.05
CA ARG A 133 -2.11 -6.48 -4.89
C ARG A 133 -1.19 -6.46 -3.67
N ASN A 134 -0.59 -7.58 -3.35
CA ASN A 134 0.35 -7.70 -2.24
C ASN A 134 1.53 -6.73 -2.39
N ASN A 135 2.19 -6.76 -3.56
CA ASN A 135 3.33 -5.91 -3.89
C ASN A 135 3.00 -4.42 -3.82
N LEU A 136 1.88 -4.02 -4.39
CA LEU A 136 1.47 -2.62 -4.41
C LEU A 136 1.12 -2.10 -3.00
N LEU A 137 0.41 -2.90 -2.20
CA LEU A 137 0.12 -2.57 -0.80
C LEU A 137 1.41 -2.44 0.01
N GLY A 138 2.29 -3.44 -0.04
CA GLY A 138 3.53 -3.44 0.72
C GLY A 138 4.44 -2.27 0.36
N TYR A 139 4.65 -2.03 -0.93
CA TYR A 139 5.46 -0.93 -1.43
C TYR A 139 4.90 0.45 -1.05
N SER A 140 3.59 0.65 -1.25
CA SER A 140 2.95 1.93 -0.92
C SER A 140 2.99 2.20 0.59
N VAL A 141 2.68 1.22 1.44
CA VAL A 141 2.78 1.37 2.90
C VAL A 141 4.22 1.68 3.31
N ALA A 142 5.22 1.00 2.73
CA ALA A 142 6.63 1.30 2.97
C ALA A 142 6.98 2.75 2.63
N THR A 143 6.52 3.25 1.48
CA THR A 143 6.77 4.61 1.03
C THR A 143 6.07 5.64 1.92
N ILE A 144 4.83 5.39 2.32
CA ILE A 144 4.08 6.24 3.27
C ILE A 144 4.77 6.29 4.63
N LEU A 145 5.27 5.16 5.14
CA LEU A 145 6.00 5.12 6.41
C LEU A 145 7.33 5.88 6.32
N LYS A 146 8.04 5.81 5.19
CA LYS A 146 9.23 6.66 4.93
C LYS A 146 8.85 8.14 4.95
N ALA A 147 7.73 8.52 4.34
CA ALA A 147 7.22 9.90 4.37
C ALA A 147 6.85 10.36 5.80
N ASN A 148 6.48 9.44 6.68
CA ASN A 148 6.26 9.67 8.12
C ASN A 148 7.56 9.68 8.94
N GLY A 149 8.73 9.72 8.30
CA GLY A 149 10.03 9.85 8.95
C GLY A 149 10.61 8.57 9.53
N HIS A 150 10.02 7.40 9.24
CA HIS A 150 10.55 6.11 9.71
C HIS A 150 11.69 5.61 8.81
N ASN A 151 12.67 4.93 9.41
CA ASN A 151 13.62 4.10 8.67
C ASN A 151 12.91 2.80 8.30
N VAL A 152 12.67 2.56 7.00
CA VAL A 152 11.89 1.42 6.52
C VAL A 152 12.79 0.46 5.74
N ILE A 153 12.79 -0.82 6.15
CA ILE A 153 13.49 -1.92 5.48
C ILE A 153 12.44 -2.76 4.76
N LYS A 154 12.48 -2.75 3.43
CA LYS A 154 11.58 -3.55 2.57
C LYS A 154 12.20 -4.92 2.33
N VAL A 155 11.46 -5.98 2.65
CA VAL A 155 11.96 -7.35 2.50
C VAL A 155 10.98 -8.25 1.77
N ASN A 156 11.53 -9.26 1.11
CA ASN A 156 10.81 -10.32 0.42
C ASN A 156 11.32 -11.68 0.93
N LEU A 157 10.43 -12.60 1.24
CA LEU A 157 10.77 -14.00 1.55
C LEU A 157 10.35 -14.89 0.40
N VAL A 158 11.32 -15.32 -0.42
CA VAL A 158 11.06 -16.17 -1.58
C VAL A 158 11.00 -17.64 -1.15
N ASN A 159 9.91 -18.32 -1.48
CA ASN A 159 9.71 -19.74 -1.22
C ASN A 159 10.30 -20.56 -2.37
N ASP A 160 11.57 -20.88 -2.24
CA ASP A 160 12.41 -21.51 -3.28
C ASP A 160 12.70 -22.97 -3.04
N ARG A 161 12.03 -23.61 -2.06
CA ARG A 161 12.19 -25.04 -1.73
C ARG A 161 10.86 -25.77 -1.56
N GLY A 162 10.95 -27.08 -1.47
CA GLY A 162 9.82 -27.96 -1.17
C GLY A 162 9.30 -28.72 -2.37
N ILE A 163 8.25 -29.52 -2.13
CA ILE A 163 7.74 -30.49 -3.10
C ILE A 163 7.25 -29.83 -4.41
N HIS A 164 6.70 -28.60 -4.34
CA HIS A 164 6.19 -27.92 -5.51
C HIS A 164 7.31 -27.51 -6.47
N ILE A 165 8.47 -27.11 -5.93
CA ILE A 165 9.65 -26.78 -6.74
C ILE A 165 10.22 -28.05 -7.38
N CYS A 166 10.30 -29.16 -6.61
CA CYS A 166 10.73 -30.46 -7.13
C CYS A 166 9.84 -30.99 -8.24
N LYS A 167 8.53 -30.70 -8.23
CA LYS A 167 7.61 -31.05 -9.32
C LYS A 167 8.00 -30.40 -10.64
N SER A 168 8.28 -29.09 -10.63
CA SER A 168 8.74 -28.37 -11.82
C SER A 168 10.09 -28.88 -12.31
N MET A 169 11.04 -29.11 -11.38
CA MET A 169 12.36 -29.65 -11.70
C MET A 169 12.28 -31.02 -12.35
N LEU A 170 11.51 -31.94 -11.77
CA LEU A 170 11.34 -33.29 -12.29
C LEU A 170 10.69 -33.28 -13.68
N ALA A 171 9.62 -32.51 -13.89
CA ALA A 171 8.98 -32.42 -15.18
C ALA A 171 9.91 -31.82 -16.24
N TRP A 172 10.72 -30.80 -15.90
CA TRP A 172 11.71 -30.28 -16.81
C TRP A 172 12.77 -31.33 -17.17
N GLN A 173 13.23 -32.10 -16.18
CA GLN A 173 14.20 -33.17 -16.40
C GLN A 173 13.68 -34.27 -17.31
N LEU A 174 12.39 -34.67 -17.15
CA LEU A 174 11.77 -35.74 -17.92
C LEU A 174 11.32 -35.30 -19.32
N TYR A 175 10.81 -34.09 -19.46
CA TYR A 175 10.09 -33.64 -20.66
C TYR A 175 10.68 -32.38 -21.28
N GLY A 176 11.64 -31.71 -20.65
CA GLY A 176 12.17 -30.42 -21.08
C GLY A 176 13.20 -30.49 -22.21
N GLY A 177 13.84 -31.64 -22.41
CA GLY A 177 14.84 -31.82 -23.47
C GLY A 177 15.99 -30.80 -23.43
N GLY A 178 16.28 -30.22 -22.27
CA GLY A 178 17.30 -29.18 -22.10
C GLY A 178 16.85 -27.77 -22.45
N GLU A 179 15.55 -27.50 -22.59
CA GLU A 179 14.99 -26.18 -22.85
C GLU A 179 15.40 -25.19 -21.74
N THR A 180 15.83 -23.98 -22.14
CA THR A 180 16.22 -22.90 -21.24
C THR A 180 15.43 -21.62 -21.59
N PRO A 181 15.41 -20.58 -20.73
CA PRO A 181 14.83 -19.29 -21.09
C PRO A 181 15.38 -18.73 -22.40
N ALA A 182 16.69 -18.85 -22.61
CA ALA A 182 17.36 -18.39 -23.84
C ALA A 182 16.94 -19.17 -25.09
N SER A 183 16.79 -20.51 -24.99
CA SER A 183 16.42 -21.33 -26.15
C SER A 183 14.93 -21.27 -26.49
N SER A 184 14.07 -21.07 -25.50
CA SER A 184 12.61 -20.99 -25.67
C SER A 184 12.10 -19.59 -25.97
N GLY A 185 12.87 -18.54 -25.64
CA GLY A 185 12.43 -17.15 -25.65
C GLY A 185 11.40 -16.83 -24.55
N MET A 186 11.17 -17.74 -23.60
CA MET A 186 10.26 -17.55 -22.47
C MET A 186 11.00 -16.96 -21.29
N LYS A 187 10.32 -16.08 -20.51
CA LYS A 187 10.81 -15.62 -19.23
C LYS A 187 10.97 -16.80 -18.27
N GLY A 188 11.96 -16.77 -17.38
CA GLY A 188 12.37 -17.93 -16.59
C GLY A 188 11.28 -18.50 -15.68
N ASP A 189 10.54 -17.65 -15.00
CA ASP A 189 9.42 -18.05 -14.13
C ASP A 189 8.23 -18.65 -14.92
N HIS A 190 7.98 -18.14 -16.14
CA HIS A 190 7.00 -18.72 -17.06
C HIS A 190 7.45 -20.11 -17.55
N LEU A 191 8.74 -20.27 -17.85
CA LEU A 191 9.30 -21.57 -18.26
C LEU A 191 9.15 -22.61 -17.14
N VAL A 192 9.51 -22.25 -15.91
CA VAL A 192 9.38 -23.13 -14.74
C VAL A 192 7.90 -23.44 -14.45
N GLY A 193 7.03 -22.44 -14.57
CA GLY A 193 5.58 -22.59 -14.47
C GLY A 193 5.00 -23.55 -15.51
N LYS A 194 5.48 -23.50 -16.77
CA LYS A 194 5.11 -24.44 -17.83
C LYS A 194 5.35 -25.90 -17.38
N TYR A 195 6.51 -26.17 -16.77
CA TYR A 195 6.83 -27.52 -16.31
C TYR A 195 6.08 -27.92 -15.02
N TYR A 196 5.68 -26.97 -14.19
CA TYR A 196 4.77 -27.24 -13.08
C TYR A 196 3.41 -27.78 -13.57
N VAL A 197 2.90 -27.20 -14.63
CA VAL A 197 1.67 -27.63 -15.29
C VAL A 197 1.84 -28.97 -15.98
N GLU A 198 2.96 -29.19 -16.66
CA GLU A 198 3.25 -30.47 -17.31
C GLU A 198 3.33 -31.60 -16.27
N PHE A 199 3.92 -31.35 -15.09
CA PHE A 199 3.88 -32.29 -13.97
C PHE A 199 2.44 -32.65 -13.59
N ASP A 200 1.58 -31.66 -13.38
CA ASP A 200 0.20 -31.86 -12.94
C ASP A 200 -0.61 -32.68 -13.96
N LYS A 201 -0.38 -32.47 -15.25
CA LYS A 201 -1.00 -33.24 -16.35
C LYS A 201 -0.62 -34.71 -16.27
N HIS A 202 0.66 -35.04 -16.16
CA HIS A 202 1.13 -36.41 -16.04
C HIS A 202 0.68 -37.05 -14.74
N TYR A 203 0.74 -36.34 -13.64
CA TYR A 203 0.26 -36.77 -12.34
C TYR A 203 -1.22 -37.17 -12.37
N LYS A 204 -2.08 -36.36 -12.96
CA LYS A 204 -3.51 -36.67 -13.13
C LYS A 204 -3.75 -37.91 -14.00
N GLN A 205 -2.93 -38.12 -15.04
CA GLN A 205 -3.00 -39.32 -15.89
C GLN A 205 -2.62 -40.57 -15.11
N GLU A 206 -1.52 -40.54 -14.34
CA GLU A 206 -1.10 -41.69 -13.51
C GLU A 206 -2.11 -42.01 -12.42
N VAL A 207 -2.71 -41.00 -11.76
CA VAL A 207 -3.76 -41.21 -10.76
C VAL A 207 -4.95 -41.92 -11.36
N LYS A 208 -5.43 -41.47 -12.54
CA LYS A 208 -6.55 -42.15 -13.25
C LYS A 208 -6.22 -43.58 -13.64
N ALA A 209 -5.01 -43.82 -14.15
CA ALA A 209 -4.57 -45.17 -14.52
C ALA A 209 -4.55 -46.12 -13.31
N LEU A 210 -3.97 -45.66 -12.18
CA LEU A 210 -3.92 -46.46 -10.95
C LEU A 210 -5.32 -46.76 -10.39
N MET A 211 -6.25 -45.84 -10.45
CA MET A 211 -7.64 -46.07 -10.04
C MET A 211 -8.30 -47.13 -10.92
N ALA A 212 -8.09 -47.04 -12.25
CA ALA A 212 -8.68 -47.99 -13.21
C ALA A 212 -8.07 -49.39 -13.12
N GLU A 213 -6.74 -49.48 -12.99
CA GLU A 213 -6.02 -50.76 -12.98
C GLU A 213 -6.11 -51.51 -11.64
N LYS A 214 -6.05 -50.74 -10.51
CA LYS A 214 -5.94 -51.34 -9.17
C LYS A 214 -7.22 -51.23 -8.35
N GLY A 215 -8.23 -50.52 -8.82
CA GLY A 215 -9.49 -50.34 -8.10
C GLY A 215 -9.36 -49.62 -6.76
N ILE A 216 -8.32 -48.79 -6.59
CA ILE A 216 -8.04 -48.06 -5.36
C ILE A 216 -8.71 -46.69 -5.38
N SER A 217 -8.87 -46.09 -4.19
CA SER A 217 -9.41 -44.74 -4.06
C SER A 217 -8.49 -43.67 -4.69
N GLU A 218 -9.05 -42.50 -5.04
CA GLU A 218 -8.30 -41.37 -5.58
C GLU A 218 -7.19 -40.94 -4.62
N ASP A 219 -7.47 -40.89 -3.33
CA ASP A 219 -6.50 -40.47 -2.30
C ASP A 219 -5.34 -41.49 -2.17
N GLU A 220 -5.62 -42.74 -2.35
CA GLU A 220 -4.59 -43.79 -2.37
C GLU A 220 -3.78 -43.74 -3.67
N ALA A 221 -4.44 -43.55 -4.81
CA ALA A 221 -3.79 -43.39 -6.11
C ALA A 221 -2.88 -42.15 -6.14
N LYS A 222 -3.31 -41.02 -5.58
CA LYS A 222 -2.51 -39.81 -5.43
C LYS A 222 -1.20 -40.04 -4.66
N LYS A 223 -1.23 -40.86 -3.62
CA LYS A 223 -0.05 -41.20 -2.83
C LYS A 223 0.91 -42.18 -3.51
N LYS A 224 0.38 -42.99 -4.45
CA LYS A 224 1.13 -44.04 -5.13
C LYS A 224 1.53 -43.71 -6.57
N ALA A 225 1.15 -42.54 -7.08
CA ALA A 225 1.51 -42.12 -8.43
C ALA A 225 3.04 -42.05 -8.60
N PRO A 226 3.63 -42.74 -9.57
CA PRO A 226 5.07 -42.85 -9.75
C PRO A 226 5.76 -41.51 -9.87
N ILE A 227 5.21 -40.58 -10.63
CA ILE A 227 5.82 -39.22 -10.78
C ILE A 227 5.82 -38.46 -9.46
N MET A 228 4.81 -38.64 -8.58
CA MET A 228 4.80 -38.00 -7.25
C MET A 228 5.86 -38.61 -6.33
N LEU A 229 6.04 -39.94 -6.38
CA LEU A 229 7.10 -40.60 -5.60
C LEU A 229 8.50 -40.16 -6.06
N GLN A 230 8.69 -39.98 -7.37
CA GLN A 230 9.96 -39.42 -7.90
C GLN A 230 10.20 -37.96 -7.42
N ALA A 231 9.16 -37.13 -7.41
CA ALA A 231 9.28 -35.76 -6.89
C ALA A 231 9.61 -35.74 -5.38
N GLN A 232 9.05 -36.64 -4.59
CA GLN A 232 9.38 -36.81 -3.18
C GLN A 232 10.81 -37.30 -2.98
N GLU A 233 11.30 -38.20 -3.83
CA GLU A 233 12.70 -38.65 -3.82
C GLU A 233 13.64 -37.51 -4.20
N MET A 234 13.30 -36.70 -5.18
CA MET A 234 14.06 -35.49 -5.55
C MET A 234 14.16 -34.51 -4.37
N LEU A 235 13.07 -34.31 -3.61
CA LEU A 235 13.11 -33.48 -2.40
C LEU A 235 14.07 -34.05 -1.33
N ARG A 236 14.04 -35.37 -1.09
CA ARG A 236 14.99 -36.02 -0.16
C ARG A 236 16.44 -35.84 -0.60
N LYS A 237 16.71 -35.97 -1.91
CA LYS A 237 18.05 -35.73 -2.49
C LYS A 237 18.47 -34.28 -2.32
N TRP A 238 17.57 -33.33 -2.54
CA TRP A 238 17.83 -31.92 -2.30
C TRP A 238 18.19 -31.66 -0.84
N GLU A 239 17.44 -32.21 0.11
CA GLU A 239 17.72 -32.10 1.56
C GLU A 239 19.06 -32.76 1.95
N ALA A 240 19.44 -33.83 1.28
CA ALA A 240 20.72 -34.50 1.42
C ALA A 240 21.87 -33.80 0.71
N LYS A 241 21.63 -32.68 0.04
CA LYS A 241 22.63 -31.93 -0.74
C LYS A 241 23.24 -32.73 -1.89
N ASP A 242 22.43 -33.60 -2.54
CA ASP A 242 22.85 -34.32 -3.75
C ASP A 242 23.33 -33.32 -4.81
N PRO A 243 24.56 -33.43 -5.33
CA PRO A 243 25.14 -32.42 -6.20
C PRO A 243 24.35 -32.15 -7.50
N GLU A 244 23.78 -33.19 -8.11
CA GLU A 244 23.06 -33.06 -9.38
C GLU A 244 21.72 -32.37 -9.15
N VAL A 245 20.97 -32.79 -8.14
CA VAL A 245 19.68 -32.20 -7.81
C VAL A 245 19.84 -30.76 -7.32
N TYR A 246 20.89 -30.49 -6.54
CA TYR A 246 21.14 -29.17 -6.01
C TYR A 246 21.54 -28.17 -7.14
N ALA A 247 22.40 -28.59 -8.08
CA ALA A 247 22.78 -27.79 -9.23
C ALA A 247 21.57 -27.48 -10.14
N LEU A 248 20.66 -28.45 -10.36
CA LEU A 248 19.44 -28.23 -11.11
C LEU A 248 18.52 -27.23 -10.39
N TRP A 249 18.39 -27.37 -9.08
CA TRP A 249 17.61 -26.46 -8.25
C TRP A 249 18.15 -25.03 -8.31
N GLU A 250 19.45 -24.82 -8.19
CA GLU A 250 20.10 -23.51 -8.32
C GLU A 250 19.85 -22.89 -9.71
N THR A 251 19.99 -23.70 -10.74
CA THR A 251 19.80 -23.25 -12.13
C THR A 251 18.36 -22.79 -12.37
N MET A 252 17.37 -23.62 -12.02
CA MET A 252 15.97 -23.30 -12.30
C MET A 252 15.43 -22.17 -11.41
N ASN A 253 15.82 -22.10 -10.13
CA ASN A 253 15.49 -20.96 -9.28
C ASN A 253 16.17 -19.68 -9.77
N GLY A 254 17.40 -19.75 -10.27
CA GLY A 254 18.06 -18.60 -10.90
C GLY A 254 17.24 -18.00 -12.04
N TRP A 255 16.67 -18.85 -12.91
CA TRP A 255 15.77 -18.39 -13.98
C TRP A 255 14.50 -17.70 -13.42
N VAL A 256 13.94 -18.24 -12.33
CA VAL A 256 12.74 -17.65 -11.71
C VAL A 256 13.06 -16.31 -11.06
N TYR A 257 14.19 -16.19 -10.37
CA TYR A 257 14.60 -14.93 -9.74
C TYR A 257 14.78 -13.82 -10.77
N GLU A 258 15.44 -14.12 -11.88
CA GLU A 258 15.56 -13.18 -13.01
C GLU A 258 14.18 -12.79 -13.58
N GLY A 259 13.27 -13.77 -13.69
CA GLY A 259 11.91 -13.55 -14.16
C GLY A 259 11.11 -12.65 -13.21
N PHE A 260 11.17 -12.90 -11.91
CA PHE A 260 10.51 -12.05 -10.91
C PHE A 260 11.05 -10.62 -10.90
N ASP A 261 12.36 -10.44 -11.08
CA ASP A 261 12.98 -9.13 -11.17
C ASP A 261 12.43 -8.28 -12.33
N VAL A 262 12.15 -8.91 -13.48
CA VAL A 262 11.50 -8.24 -14.61
C VAL A 262 10.12 -7.72 -14.23
N THR A 263 9.30 -8.55 -13.59
CA THR A 263 7.95 -8.16 -13.15
C THR A 263 8.00 -7.07 -12.06
N TYR A 264 8.91 -7.19 -11.07
CA TYR A 264 9.07 -6.16 -10.03
C TYR A 264 9.47 -4.81 -10.62
N LYS A 265 10.40 -4.80 -11.57
CA LYS A 265 10.80 -3.57 -12.27
C LYS A 265 9.65 -2.96 -13.06
N ALA A 266 8.87 -3.78 -13.77
CA ALA A 266 7.67 -3.32 -14.49
C ALA A 266 6.63 -2.72 -13.53
N LEU A 267 6.42 -3.32 -12.36
CA LEU A 267 5.56 -2.78 -11.31
C LEU A 267 6.17 -1.57 -10.59
N GLY A 268 7.46 -1.29 -10.74
CA GLY A 268 8.15 -0.25 -9.98
C GLY A 268 8.19 -0.53 -8.47
N VAL A 269 8.34 -1.80 -8.08
CA VAL A 269 8.52 -2.23 -6.69
C VAL A 269 9.93 -2.83 -6.51
N ASP A 270 10.49 -2.68 -5.33
CA ASP A 270 11.84 -3.12 -5.00
C ASP A 270 11.94 -3.61 -3.54
N PHE A 271 13.08 -4.21 -3.19
CA PHE A 271 13.36 -4.73 -1.85
C PHE A 271 14.77 -4.34 -1.43
N ASP A 272 14.94 -3.98 -0.16
CA ASP A 272 16.25 -3.71 0.42
C ASP A 272 16.98 -5.02 0.74
N LYS A 273 16.25 -6.11 1.04
CA LYS A 273 16.79 -7.46 1.28
C LYS A 273 15.82 -8.54 0.83
N VAL A 274 16.36 -9.59 0.22
CA VAL A 274 15.61 -10.79 -0.13
C VAL A 274 16.07 -11.95 0.75
N TYR A 275 15.13 -12.61 1.41
CA TYR A 275 15.34 -13.85 2.15
C TYR A 275 14.87 -15.03 1.30
N TYR A 276 15.47 -16.19 1.50
CA TYR A 276 15.13 -17.42 0.80
C TYR A 276 14.73 -18.50 1.81
N GLU A 277 13.61 -19.18 1.59
CA GLU A 277 13.16 -20.26 2.48
C GLU A 277 14.23 -21.36 2.62
N SER A 278 14.97 -21.65 1.54
CA SER A 278 16.10 -22.59 1.54
C SER A 278 17.19 -22.27 2.57
N GLN A 279 17.28 -21.00 3.01
CA GLN A 279 18.25 -20.54 4.02
C GLN A 279 17.61 -20.40 5.40
N THR A 280 16.30 -20.14 5.47
CA THR A 280 15.60 -19.83 6.73
C THR A 280 14.85 -21.02 7.33
N TYR A 281 14.61 -22.08 6.57
CA TYR A 281 13.76 -23.21 7.02
C TYR A 281 14.30 -23.97 8.24
N LEU A 282 15.58 -23.86 8.54
CA LEU A 282 16.21 -24.44 9.75
C LEU A 282 16.17 -23.52 10.97
N LEU A 283 15.83 -22.24 10.76
CA LEU A 283 15.65 -21.31 11.87
C LEU A 283 14.47 -21.76 12.73
N GLY A 284 14.58 -21.52 14.02
CA GLY A 284 13.54 -21.86 14.99
C GLY A 284 13.69 -23.21 15.68
N LYS A 285 14.55 -24.13 15.22
CA LYS A 285 14.80 -25.38 15.96
C LYS A 285 15.41 -25.13 17.35
N SER A 286 16.38 -24.22 17.43
CA SER A 286 16.95 -23.79 18.70
C SER A 286 15.93 -23.13 19.62
N LEU A 287 15.04 -22.35 19.06
CA LEU A 287 13.95 -21.70 19.79
C LEU A 287 12.95 -22.71 20.37
N VAL A 288 12.71 -23.82 19.65
CA VAL A 288 11.87 -24.91 20.16
C VAL A 288 12.56 -25.61 21.36
N GLU A 289 13.85 -25.83 21.29
CA GLU A 289 14.61 -26.40 22.43
C GLU A 289 14.56 -25.49 23.66
N ASP A 290 14.68 -24.17 23.47
CA ASP A 290 14.59 -23.20 24.56
C ASP A 290 13.18 -23.12 25.15
N GLY A 291 12.13 -23.20 24.30
CA GLY A 291 10.75 -23.27 24.74
C GLY A 291 10.45 -24.53 25.57
N LEU A 292 11.05 -25.66 25.22
CA LEU A 292 10.99 -26.90 26.03
C LEU A 292 11.67 -26.72 27.37
N LYS A 293 12.87 -26.12 27.43
CA LYS A 293 13.60 -25.85 28.69
C LYS A 293 12.83 -24.89 29.60
N LYS A 294 12.15 -23.90 29.02
CA LYS A 294 11.30 -22.93 29.75
C LYS A 294 9.94 -23.51 30.17
N GLY A 295 9.58 -24.72 29.72
CA GLY A 295 8.29 -25.35 30.00
C GLY A 295 7.13 -24.68 29.26
N VAL A 296 7.38 -23.85 28.25
CA VAL A 296 6.39 -23.23 27.36
C VAL A 296 5.90 -24.25 26.32
N PHE A 297 6.79 -25.13 25.88
CA PHE A 297 6.48 -26.21 24.94
C PHE A 297 6.56 -27.57 25.64
N PHE A 298 5.87 -28.57 25.09
CA PHE A 298 5.85 -29.93 25.62
C PHE A 298 5.97 -30.98 24.52
N ARG A 299 6.45 -32.20 24.87
CA ARG A 299 6.52 -33.33 23.96
C ARG A 299 5.33 -34.26 24.18
N LYS A 300 4.78 -34.79 23.08
CA LYS A 300 3.84 -35.92 23.09
C LYS A 300 4.59 -37.26 22.98
N GLU A 301 3.87 -38.35 23.17
CA GLU A 301 4.42 -39.74 23.15
C GLU A 301 5.11 -40.10 21.84
N ASP A 302 4.67 -39.49 20.70
CA ASP A 302 5.25 -39.66 19.38
C ASP A 302 6.49 -38.79 19.12
N ASN A 303 7.07 -38.18 20.17
CA ASN A 303 8.17 -37.21 20.14
C ASN A 303 7.86 -35.86 19.45
N SER A 304 6.66 -35.62 18.97
CA SER A 304 6.26 -34.30 18.43
C SER A 304 6.25 -33.24 19.52
N VAL A 305 6.61 -32.00 19.15
CA VAL A 305 6.63 -30.85 20.07
C VAL A 305 5.46 -29.93 19.79
N TRP A 306 4.77 -29.56 20.86
CA TRP A 306 3.54 -28.78 20.81
C TRP A 306 3.59 -27.62 21.79
N ILE A 307 2.75 -26.62 21.53
CA ILE A 307 2.40 -25.57 22.49
C ILE A 307 0.90 -25.64 22.77
N ASP A 308 0.52 -25.43 24.03
CA ASP A 308 -0.86 -25.33 24.47
C ASP A 308 -1.27 -23.85 24.51
N LEU A 309 -2.30 -23.50 23.74
CA LEU A 309 -2.88 -22.15 23.64
C LEU A 309 -4.38 -22.15 24.02
N GLU A 310 -4.90 -23.24 24.60
CA GLU A 310 -6.33 -23.37 24.92
C GLU A 310 -6.79 -22.33 25.95
N ALA A 311 -5.93 -21.97 26.91
CA ALA A 311 -6.20 -20.91 27.89
C ALA A 311 -6.35 -19.51 27.23
N ASP A 312 -5.79 -19.33 26.03
CA ASP A 312 -5.87 -18.09 25.25
C ASP A 312 -6.98 -18.16 24.17
N GLY A 313 -7.82 -19.20 24.21
CA GLY A 313 -8.92 -19.41 23.27
C GLY A 313 -8.51 -19.94 21.88
N LEU A 314 -7.31 -20.51 21.77
CA LEU A 314 -6.80 -21.13 20.55
C LEU A 314 -6.54 -22.63 20.77
N ASP A 315 -6.30 -23.37 19.68
CA ASP A 315 -5.96 -24.79 19.77
C ASP A 315 -4.48 -25.04 20.14
N GLN A 316 -4.17 -26.28 20.56
CA GLN A 316 -2.79 -26.74 20.61
C GLN A 316 -2.14 -26.68 19.22
N LYS A 317 -0.90 -26.24 19.15
CA LYS A 317 -0.16 -26.13 17.88
C LYS A 317 1.09 -26.99 17.84
N LEU A 318 1.23 -27.74 16.75
CA LEU A 318 2.42 -28.51 16.42
C LEU A 318 3.55 -27.54 16.03
N LEU A 319 4.74 -27.78 16.59
CA LEU A 319 5.97 -27.04 16.27
C LEU A 319 7.00 -27.95 15.58
N LEU A 320 7.21 -29.16 16.09
CA LEU A 320 8.03 -30.18 15.43
C LEU A 320 7.25 -31.49 15.30
N ARG A 321 7.37 -32.15 14.17
CA ARG A 321 6.86 -33.53 13.99
C ARG A 321 7.70 -34.51 14.81
N GLY A 322 7.20 -35.73 15.01
CA GLY A 322 7.87 -36.77 15.75
C GLY A 322 9.26 -37.17 15.20
N ASP A 323 9.49 -36.96 13.91
CA ASP A 323 10.78 -37.14 13.24
C ASP A 323 11.74 -35.94 13.40
N GLY A 324 11.32 -34.90 14.11
CA GLY A 324 12.10 -33.67 14.34
C GLY A 324 12.06 -32.65 13.19
N THR A 325 11.21 -32.87 12.17
CA THR A 325 11.04 -31.91 11.10
C THR A 325 10.17 -30.71 11.53
N SER A 326 10.58 -29.51 11.11
CA SER A 326 9.88 -28.25 11.39
C SER A 326 8.57 -28.15 10.60
N VAL A 327 7.61 -27.41 11.16
CA VAL A 327 6.43 -26.93 10.43
C VAL A 327 6.60 -25.44 10.11
N TYR A 328 5.72 -24.88 9.28
CA TYR A 328 5.79 -23.45 8.91
C TYR A 328 5.84 -22.51 10.11
N MET A 329 5.04 -22.77 11.14
CA MET A 329 5.05 -21.97 12.37
C MET A 329 6.46 -21.86 12.99
N THR A 330 7.20 -22.95 13.05
CA THR A 330 8.57 -22.97 13.62
C THR A 330 9.55 -22.17 12.79
N GLN A 331 9.41 -22.22 11.46
CA GLN A 331 10.23 -21.45 10.53
C GLN A 331 9.96 -19.94 10.71
N ASP A 332 8.69 -19.56 10.81
CA ASP A 332 8.29 -18.16 10.95
C ASP A 332 8.71 -17.58 12.31
N LEU A 333 8.63 -18.39 13.39
CA LEU A 333 9.16 -18.02 14.71
C LEU A 333 10.66 -17.72 14.64
N GLY A 334 11.43 -18.60 14.02
CA GLY A 334 12.87 -18.42 13.86
C GLY A 334 13.24 -17.25 12.96
N THR A 335 12.50 -17.05 11.88
CA THR A 335 12.70 -15.93 10.95
C THR A 335 12.38 -14.59 11.62
N ALA A 336 11.30 -14.51 12.40
CA ALA A 336 10.95 -13.30 13.15
C ALA A 336 12.05 -12.96 14.17
N LEU A 337 12.51 -13.94 14.95
CA LEU A 337 13.59 -13.74 15.91
C LEU A 337 14.87 -13.20 15.24
N SER A 338 15.35 -13.87 14.19
CA SER A 338 16.55 -13.45 13.44
C SER A 338 16.43 -12.01 12.93
N ARG A 339 15.27 -11.61 12.43
CA ARG A 339 15.04 -10.25 11.90
C ARG A 339 15.12 -9.17 12.97
N PHE A 340 14.51 -9.40 14.14
CA PHE A 340 14.59 -8.47 15.26
C PHE A 340 16.02 -8.37 15.83
N GLU A 341 16.75 -9.48 15.93
CA GLU A 341 18.13 -9.51 16.41
C GLU A 341 19.10 -8.83 15.44
N GLU A 342 18.96 -9.08 14.12
CA GLU A 342 19.89 -8.55 13.11
C GLU A 342 19.70 -7.05 12.84
N ASN A 343 18.49 -6.51 12.97
CA ASN A 343 18.16 -5.18 12.44
C ASN A 343 17.72 -4.18 13.51
N SER A 344 17.67 -4.56 14.79
CA SER A 344 17.21 -3.68 15.89
C SER A 344 15.85 -3.03 15.57
N LEU A 345 14.86 -3.84 15.20
CA LEU A 345 13.54 -3.38 14.74
C LEU A 345 12.71 -2.85 15.89
N ASP A 346 11.97 -1.75 15.63
CA ASP A 346 10.86 -1.31 16.46
C ASP A 346 9.57 -2.03 16.11
N ASP A 347 9.29 -2.21 14.81
CA ASP A 347 8.09 -2.90 14.31
C ASP A 347 8.41 -3.81 13.13
N MET A 348 7.60 -4.86 13.00
CA MET A 348 7.59 -5.77 11.84
C MET A 348 6.19 -5.86 11.25
N ILE A 349 6.05 -5.55 9.96
CA ILE A 349 4.79 -5.62 9.23
C ILE A 349 4.86 -6.76 8.21
N TYR A 350 3.90 -7.69 8.29
CA TYR A 350 3.70 -8.75 7.31
C TYR A 350 2.50 -8.44 6.44
N VAL A 351 2.70 -8.27 5.14
CA VAL A 351 1.62 -8.02 4.16
C VAL A 351 1.17 -9.35 3.59
N VAL A 352 0.11 -9.92 4.15
CA VAL A 352 -0.36 -11.28 3.82
C VAL A 352 -1.88 -11.31 3.74
N GLY A 353 -2.44 -12.19 2.90
CA GLY A 353 -3.88 -12.36 2.74
C GLY A 353 -4.60 -12.71 4.06
N ASN A 354 -5.87 -12.38 4.13
CA ASN A 354 -6.69 -12.53 5.34
C ASN A 354 -6.91 -13.99 5.77
N GLU A 355 -6.68 -14.95 4.91
CA GLU A 355 -6.71 -16.38 5.22
C GLU A 355 -5.64 -16.78 6.24
N GLN A 356 -4.58 -15.96 6.45
CA GLN A 356 -3.51 -16.20 7.40
C GLN A 356 -3.70 -15.49 8.76
N ASN A 357 -4.85 -14.84 8.99
CA ASN A 357 -5.12 -14.13 10.26
C ASN A 357 -4.84 -14.99 11.50
N TYR A 358 -5.32 -16.23 11.48
CA TYR A 358 -5.13 -17.17 12.58
C TYR A 358 -3.65 -17.53 12.79
N HIS A 359 -2.90 -17.73 11.71
CA HIS A 359 -1.47 -18.03 11.76
C HIS A 359 -0.68 -16.92 12.47
N PHE A 360 -0.91 -15.65 12.10
CA PHE A 360 -0.23 -14.51 12.72
C PHE A 360 -0.65 -14.27 14.17
N GLN A 361 -1.90 -14.56 14.53
CA GLN A 361 -2.36 -14.55 15.92
C GLN A 361 -1.58 -15.56 16.75
N VAL A 362 -1.42 -16.79 16.26
CA VAL A 362 -0.62 -17.83 16.90
C VAL A 362 0.84 -17.42 17.00
N LEU A 363 1.45 -16.92 15.92
CA LEU A 363 2.85 -16.47 15.88
C LEU A 363 3.15 -15.46 17.00
N LYS A 364 2.35 -14.41 17.10
CA LYS A 364 2.51 -13.38 18.15
C LYS A 364 2.40 -13.96 19.55
N LEU A 365 1.40 -14.80 19.77
CA LEU A 365 1.14 -15.38 21.08
C LEU A 365 2.27 -16.33 21.53
N VAL A 366 2.80 -17.14 20.61
CA VAL A 366 3.92 -18.04 20.89
C VAL A 366 5.17 -17.25 21.28
N LEU A 367 5.51 -16.21 20.53
CA LEU A 367 6.64 -15.31 20.83
C LEU A 367 6.45 -14.62 22.19
N LYS A 368 5.25 -14.16 22.50
CA LYS A 368 4.94 -13.56 23.80
C LYS A 368 5.12 -14.53 24.97
N LYS A 369 4.64 -15.77 24.83
CA LYS A 369 4.82 -16.81 25.84
C LYS A 369 6.30 -17.23 26.04
N LEU A 370 7.12 -17.09 25.01
CA LEU A 370 8.56 -17.28 25.08
C LEU A 370 9.29 -16.13 25.77
N GLY A 371 8.60 -15.00 26.02
CA GLY A 371 9.15 -13.84 26.73
C GLY A 371 9.76 -12.77 25.81
N TYR A 372 9.36 -12.71 24.55
CA TYR A 372 9.77 -11.66 23.61
C TYR A 372 8.79 -10.49 23.66
N ASP A 373 9.15 -9.42 24.37
CA ASP A 373 8.30 -8.22 24.55
C ASP A 373 7.95 -7.54 23.21
N TRP A 374 8.86 -7.57 22.23
CA TRP A 374 8.64 -7.03 20.89
C TRP A 374 7.58 -7.80 20.07
N SER A 375 7.08 -8.93 20.55
CA SER A 375 6.00 -9.67 19.87
C SER A 375 4.74 -8.83 19.65
N ASP A 376 4.46 -7.85 20.53
CA ASP A 376 3.34 -6.93 20.37
C ASP A 376 3.53 -5.97 19.18
N ASN A 377 4.77 -5.76 18.73
CA ASN A 377 5.17 -4.91 17.61
C ASN A 377 5.15 -5.64 16.25
N ILE A 378 4.70 -6.88 16.21
CA ILE A 378 4.41 -7.58 14.96
C ILE A 378 3.00 -7.19 14.49
N PHE A 379 2.88 -6.70 13.27
CA PHE A 379 1.62 -6.32 12.66
C PHE A 379 1.35 -7.15 11.40
N HIS A 380 0.19 -7.80 11.33
CA HIS A 380 -0.31 -8.44 10.13
C HIS A 380 -1.18 -7.45 9.35
N LEU A 381 -0.63 -6.87 8.27
CA LEU A 381 -1.41 -6.10 7.31
C LEU A 381 -2.21 -7.09 6.45
N SER A 382 -3.34 -7.49 7.02
CA SER A 382 -4.28 -8.43 6.41
C SER A 382 -5.03 -7.76 5.27
N TYR A 383 -5.06 -8.39 4.10
CA TYR A 383 -5.80 -7.83 2.96
C TYR A 383 -6.79 -8.85 2.36
N GLY A 384 -7.90 -8.32 1.81
CA GLY A 384 -8.90 -9.13 1.11
C GLY A 384 -8.45 -9.54 -0.30
N MET A 385 -9.13 -10.50 -0.89
CA MET A 385 -8.81 -11.03 -2.22
C MET A 385 -9.12 -10.02 -3.33
N VAL A 386 -8.45 -10.18 -4.48
CA VAL A 386 -8.80 -9.52 -5.73
C VAL A 386 -9.49 -10.53 -6.63
N GLU A 387 -10.65 -10.19 -7.10
CA GLU A 387 -11.45 -10.97 -8.03
C GLU A 387 -11.57 -10.26 -9.37
N LEU A 388 -11.81 -11.00 -10.44
CA LEU A 388 -12.08 -10.47 -11.78
C LEU A 388 -13.53 -10.70 -12.17
N PRO A 389 -14.11 -9.82 -13.02
CA PRO A 389 -15.38 -10.12 -13.67
C PRO A 389 -15.31 -11.45 -14.43
N GLU A 390 -16.34 -12.27 -14.32
CA GLU A 390 -16.36 -13.61 -14.92
C GLU A 390 -15.95 -13.59 -16.40
N GLY A 391 -14.91 -14.36 -16.74
CA GLY A 391 -14.60 -14.82 -18.09
C GLY A 391 -13.64 -13.99 -18.91
N LYS A 392 -13.08 -12.85 -18.46
CA LYS A 392 -12.30 -11.96 -19.34
C LYS A 392 -10.77 -12.02 -19.20
N MET A 393 -10.22 -12.48 -18.09
CA MET A 393 -8.77 -12.58 -17.90
C MET A 393 -8.41 -13.90 -17.21
N LYS A 394 -8.57 -14.99 -17.95
CA LYS A 394 -8.09 -16.30 -17.49
C LYS A 394 -6.74 -16.57 -18.12
N SER A 395 -5.76 -17.01 -17.31
CA SER A 395 -4.59 -17.69 -17.88
C SER A 395 -5.06 -18.82 -18.79
N ARG A 396 -4.26 -19.24 -19.74
CA ARG A 396 -4.59 -20.36 -20.65
C ARG A 396 -5.09 -21.62 -19.95
N GLU A 397 -5.00 -21.67 -18.63
CA GLU A 397 -5.43 -22.77 -17.74
C GLU A 397 -6.60 -22.43 -16.81
N GLY A 398 -7.18 -21.25 -16.93
CA GLY A 398 -8.52 -20.98 -16.41
C GLY A 398 -8.65 -20.55 -14.94
N THR A 399 -7.57 -20.39 -14.15
CA THR A 399 -7.69 -20.14 -12.70
C THR A 399 -6.93 -18.92 -12.15
N VAL A 400 -5.90 -18.42 -12.84
CA VAL A 400 -5.05 -17.33 -12.30
C VAL A 400 -4.65 -16.38 -13.42
N VAL A 401 -4.74 -15.05 -13.16
CA VAL A 401 -4.29 -14.01 -14.11
C VAL A 401 -2.83 -13.75 -13.91
N ASP A 402 -2.03 -13.97 -14.95
CA ASP A 402 -0.61 -13.66 -14.98
C ASP A 402 -0.35 -12.17 -14.81
N ALA A 403 0.68 -11.81 -14.04
CA ALA A 403 0.99 -10.42 -13.74
C ALA A 403 1.51 -9.66 -14.96
N ASP A 404 2.35 -10.30 -15.77
CA ASP A 404 2.95 -9.66 -16.94
C ASP A 404 1.90 -9.44 -18.04
N ASP A 405 1.02 -10.45 -18.27
CA ASP A 405 -0.09 -10.33 -19.20
C ASP A 405 -1.02 -9.17 -18.80
N LEU A 406 -1.35 -9.07 -17.50
CA LEU A 406 -2.19 -7.99 -17.00
C LEU A 406 -1.54 -6.62 -17.19
N ILE A 407 -0.26 -6.47 -16.88
CA ILE A 407 0.47 -5.22 -17.08
C ILE A 407 0.46 -4.83 -18.56
N ALA A 408 0.75 -5.78 -19.46
CA ALA A 408 0.75 -5.54 -20.91
C ALA A 408 -0.63 -5.11 -21.43
N ASP A 409 -1.70 -5.79 -20.98
CA ASP A 409 -3.07 -5.45 -21.34
C ASP A 409 -3.48 -4.06 -20.83
N MET A 410 -3.07 -3.69 -19.62
CA MET A 410 -3.34 -2.35 -19.07
C MET A 410 -2.64 -1.25 -19.87
N VAL A 411 -1.39 -1.47 -20.27
CA VAL A 411 -0.63 -0.51 -21.09
C VAL A 411 -1.24 -0.38 -22.49
N ALA A 412 -1.61 -1.50 -23.12
CA ALA A 412 -2.26 -1.49 -24.44
C ALA A 412 -3.61 -0.77 -24.40
N THR A 413 -4.46 -1.08 -23.41
CA THR A 413 -5.77 -0.42 -23.24
C THR A 413 -5.61 1.09 -22.97
N ALA A 414 -4.62 1.48 -22.15
CA ALA A 414 -4.34 2.89 -21.91
C ALA A 414 -3.92 3.63 -23.18
N ARG A 415 -3.13 2.98 -24.04
CA ARG A 415 -2.72 3.54 -25.33
C ARG A 415 -3.94 3.75 -26.24
N GLU A 416 -4.76 2.72 -26.44
CA GLU A 416 -5.98 2.80 -27.27
C GLU A 416 -6.90 3.94 -26.80
N MET A 417 -7.21 4.00 -25.52
CA MET A 417 -8.09 5.04 -24.97
C MET A 417 -7.48 6.45 -25.07
N SER A 418 -6.17 6.58 -24.90
CA SER A 418 -5.48 7.87 -25.05
C SER A 418 -5.47 8.35 -26.50
N GLU A 419 -5.30 7.45 -27.48
CA GLU A 419 -5.39 7.73 -28.91
C GLU A 419 -6.84 8.14 -29.30
N GLU A 420 -7.87 7.38 -28.86
CA GLU A 420 -9.28 7.70 -29.11
C GLU A 420 -9.68 9.09 -28.59
N LEU A 421 -9.11 9.53 -27.48
CA LEU A 421 -9.36 10.83 -26.86
C LEU A 421 -8.44 11.95 -27.41
N GLY A 422 -7.59 11.68 -28.40
CA GLY A 422 -6.64 12.63 -28.97
C GLY A 422 -5.58 13.13 -27.97
N LYS A 423 -5.32 12.36 -26.91
CA LYS A 423 -4.36 12.74 -25.86
C LYS A 423 -2.89 12.59 -26.27
N LEU A 424 -2.63 11.79 -27.31
CA LEU A 424 -1.30 11.52 -27.84
C LEU A 424 -1.01 12.29 -29.14
N ASP A 425 -1.88 13.23 -29.52
CA ASP A 425 -1.70 14.02 -30.74
C ASP A 425 -0.46 14.91 -30.65
N GLY A 426 0.43 14.77 -31.65
CA GLY A 426 1.65 15.58 -31.77
C GLY A 426 2.81 15.18 -30.86
N VAL A 427 2.75 14.03 -30.19
CA VAL A 427 3.89 13.44 -29.46
C VAL A 427 4.60 12.36 -30.32
N SER A 428 5.86 12.09 -30.06
CA SER A 428 6.60 11.00 -30.71
C SER A 428 6.10 9.62 -30.24
N ASP A 429 6.29 8.59 -31.05
CA ASP A 429 5.94 7.20 -30.67
C ASP A 429 6.61 6.75 -29.36
N GLU A 430 7.86 7.19 -29.13
CA GLU A 430 8.58 6.88 -27.89
C GLU A 430 7.94 7.56 -26.67
N GLU A 431 7.56 8.82 -26.80
CA GLU A 431 6.87 9.57 -25.75
C GLU A 431 5.46 9.01 -25.51
N ALA A 432 4.74 8.68 -26.58
CA ALA A 432 3.44 8.02 -26.51
C ALA A 432 3.51 6.67 -25.77
N ALA A 433 4.54 5.87 -26.03
CA ALA A 433 4.75 4.60 -25.33
C ALA A 433 4.99 4.83 -23.82
N LYS A 434 5.85 5.78 -23.45
CA LYS A 434 6.13 6.13 -22.04
C LYS A 434 4.89 6.64 -21.30
N VAL A 435 4.10 7.50 -21.96
CA VAL A 435 2.84 8.01 -21.39
C VAL A 435 1.84 6.87 -21.21
N SER A 436 1.69 5.99 -22.20
CA SER A 436 0.76 4.85 -22.14
C SER A 436 1.15 3.88 -21.02
N GLU A 437 2.44 3.60 -20.84
CA GLU A 437 2.94 2.80 -19.70
C GLU A 437 2.62 3.47 -18.36
N MET A 438 2.89 4.77 -18.23
CA MET A 438 2.62 5.54 -17.02
C MET A 438 1.13 5.56 -16.67
N VAL A 439 0.26 5.71 -17.67
CA VAL A 439 -1.20 5.73 -17.51
C VAL A 439 -1.75 4.34 -17.19
N GLY A 440 -1.33 3.31 -17.92
CA GLY A 440 -1.76 1.93 -17.69
C GLY A 440 -1.37 1.42 -16.29
N LEU A 441 -0.12 1.62 -15.90
CA LEU A 441 0.35 1.29 -14.55
C LEU A 441 -0.31 2.16 -13.48
N GLY A 442 -0.50 3.45 -13.75
CA GLY A 442 -1.20 4.38 -12.87
C GLY A 442 -2.64 3.95 -12.61
N ALA A 443 -3.35 3.52 -13.66
CA ALA A 443 -4.70 2.98 -13.56
C ALA A 443 -4.76 1.72 -12.69
N LEU A 444 -3.90 0.74 -12.96
CA LEU A 444 -3.80 -0.51 -12.21
C LEU A 444 -3.52 -0.25 -10.72
N LYS A 445 -2.47 0.50 -10.43
CA LYS A 445 -2.03 0.79 -9.06
C LYS A 445 -3.08 1.56 -8.27
N TYR A 446 -3.60 2.63 -8.87
CA TYR A 446 -4.60 3.46 -8.22
C TYR A 446 -5.87 2.67 -7.91
N PHE A 447 -6.38 1.89 -8.87
CA PHE A 447 -7.60 1.11 -8.69
C PHE A 447 -7.49 0.10 -7.54
N ILE A 448 -6.33 -0.56 -7.42
CA ILE A 448 -6.04 -1.49 -6.33
C ILE A 448 -5.89 -0.77 -4.99
N LEU A 449 -5.17 0.36 -4.96
CA LEU A 449 -4.79 1.05 -3.73
C LEU A 449 -5.87 2.00 -3.18
N LYS A 450 -6.85 2.43 -4.02
CA LYS A 450 -7.99 3.24 -3.55
C LYS A 450 -8.96 2.47 -2.65
N VAL A 451 -8.90 1.14 -2.66
CA VAL A 451 -9.77 0.28 -1.85
C VAL A 451 -9.09 -0.01 -0.51
N ASP A 452 -9.87 0.07 0.57
CA ASP A 452 -9.40 -0.34 1.90
C ASP A 452 -8.74 -1.74 1.83
N PRO A 453 -7.54 -1.92 2.36
CA PRO A 453 -6.84 -3.20 2.29
C PRO A 453 -7.66 -4.39 2.76
N LYS A 454 -8.46 -4.23 3.81
CA LYS A 454 -9.28 -5.32 4.41
C LYS A 454 -10.44 -5.78 3.55
N LYS A 455 -10.83 -5.00 2.53
CA LYS A 455 -11.96 -5.33 1.66
C LYS A 455 -11.53 -6.22 0.50
N THR A 456 -12.35 -7.22 0.16
CA THR A 456 -12.30 -7.89 -1.15
C THR A 456 -12.69 -6.89 -2.24
N MET A 457 -12.05 -6.97 -3.39
CA MET A 457 -12.33 -6.08 -4.51
C MET A 457 -12.51 -6.83 -5.81
N LEU A 458 -13.35 -6.29 -6.67
CA LEU A 458 -13.46 -6.70 -8.06
C LEU A 458 -12.61 -5.74 -8.90
N PHE A 459 -11.67 -6.26 -9.67
CA PHE A 459 -10.83 -5.48 -10.56
C PHE A 459 -11.37 -5.53 -11.99
N ASP A 460 -11.78 -4.38 -12.54
CA ASP A 460 -12.15 -4.21 -13.94
C ASP A 460 -11.13 -3.32 -14.66
N PRO A 461 -10.37 -3.84 -15.64
CA PRO A 461 -9.37 -3.10 -16.37
C PRO A 461 -9.92 -1.84 -17.07
N ARG A 462 -11.10 -1.93 -17.69
CA ARG A 462 -11.68 -0.81 -18.44
C ARG A 462 -12.17 0.30 -17.51
N GLU A 463 -12.82 -0.05 -16.41
CA GLU A 463 -13.25 0.91 -15.40
C GLU A 463 -12.05 1.63 -14.76
N SER A 464 -10.94 0.94 -14.61
CA SER A 464 -9.74 1.49 -13.98
C SER A 464 -9.06 2.59 -14.80
N ILE A 465 -9.24 2.61 -16.13
CA ILE A 465 -8.61 3.56 -17.06
C ILE A 465 -9.51 4.77 -17.39
N ASP A 466 -10.73 4.84 -16.87
CA ASP A 466 -11.65 5.97 -17.13
C ASP A 466 -11.02 7.32 -16.72
N PHE A 467 -11.00 8.28 -17.66
CA PHE A 467 -10.46 9.63 -17.44
C PHE A 467 -11.42 10.58 -16.72
N ASN A 468 -12.67 10.19 -16.47
CA ASN A 468 -13.70 11.00 -15.83
C ASN A 468 -14.12 10.50 -14.45
N GLY A 469 -13.68 9.28 -14.08
CA GLY A 469 -14.03 8.63 -12.82
C GLY A 469 -13.02 8.86 -11.70
N ASN A 470 -13.24 8.19 -10.54
CA ASN A 470 -12.25 8.12 -9.46
C ASN A 470 -11.16 7.10 -9.82
N THR A 471 -10.21 7.54 -10.65
CA THR A 471 -9.18 6.71 -11.29
C THR A 471 -7.82 7.38 -11.28
N GLY A 472 -6.75 6.59 -11.44
CA GLY A 472 -5.40 7.10 -11.62
C GLY A 472 -5.26 8.05 -12.80
N PRO A 473 -5.75 7.69 -14.00
CA PRO A 473 -5.73 8.55 -15.18
C PRO A 473 -6.39 9.91 -15.00
N PHE A 474 -7.49 10.01 -14.25
CA PHE A 474 -8.10 11.30 -13.91
C PHE A 474 -7.15 12.23 -13.16
N VAL A 475 -6.46 11.70 -12.15
CA VAL A 475 -5.49 12.46 -11.34
C VAL A 475 -4.25 12.81 -12.17
N GLN A 476 -3.74 11.85 -12.95
CA GLN A 476 -2.60 12.05 -13.86
C GLN A 476 -2.89 13.11 -14.92
N TYR A 477 -4.09 13.08 -15.52
CA TYR A 477 -4.51 14.08 -16.49
C TYR A 477 -4.64 15.47 -15.88
N THR A 478 -5.14 15.58 -14.64
CA THR A 478 -5.18 16.86 -13.92
C THR A 478 -3.78 17.43 -13.73
N HIS A 479 -2.81 16.61 -13.32
CA HIS A 479 -1.40 17.02 -13.22
C HIS A 479 -0.83 17.51 -14.57
N ALA A 480 -1.00 16.74 -15.64
CA ALA A 480 -0.52 17.10 -16.97
C ALA A 480 -1.15 18.40 -17.49
N ARG A 481 -2.45 18.60 -17.22
CA ARG A 481 -3.16 19.87 -17.52
C ARG A 481 -2.52 21.06 -16.81
N ILE A 482 -2.24 20.95 -15.52
CA ILE A 482 -1.57 22.01 -14.77
C ILE A 482 -0.18 22.28 -15.35
N CYS A 483 0.62 21.26 -15.61
CA CYS A 483 1.93 21.41 -16.24
C CYS A 483 1.84 22.12 -17.60
N SER A 484 0.78 21.86 -18.38
CA SER A 484 0.54 22.58 -19.64
C SER A 484 0.22 24.05 -19.43
N ILE A 485 -0.54 24.39 -18.38
CA ILE A 485 -0.84 25.80 -18.03
C ILE A 485 0.44 26.53 -17.63
N LEU A 486 1.26 25.94 -16.76
CA LEU A 486 2.51 26.53 -16.30
C LEU A 486 3.49 26.75 -17.44
N ARG A 487 3.65 25.77 -18.33
CA ARG A 487 4.49 25.87 -19.53
C ARG A 487 4.05 27.00 -20.45
N LYS A 488 2.73 27.14 -20.70
CA LYS A 488 2.19 28.24 -21.52
C LYS A 488 2.39 29.60 -20.86
N ALA A 489 2.37 29.68 -19.53
CA ALA A 489 2.70 30.91 -18.79
C ALA A 489 4.17 31.29 -19.00
N ASP A 490 5.07 30.33 -18.89
CA ASP A 490 6.52 30.50 -19.08
C ASP A 490 6.84 30.95 -20.52
N GLU A 491 6.27 30.26 -21.54
CA GLU A 491 6.39 30.62 -22.95
C GLU A 491 5.88 32.03 -23.27
N ALA A 492 4.87 32.50 -22.51
CA ALA A 492 4.32 33.84 -22.64
C ALA A 492 5.04 34.89 -21.78
N GLY A 493 6.09 34.51 -21.03
CA GLY A 493 6.83 35.39 -20.12
C GLY A 493 6.00 35.91 -18.95
N ILE A 494 5.00 35.14 -18.50
CA ILE A 494 4.13 35.50 -17.37
C ILE A 494 4.81 35.05 -16.06
N GLU A 495 5.25 36.00 -15.25
CA GLU A 495 5.83 35.73 -13.94
C GLU A 495 4.75 35.54 -12.86
N SER A 496 5.08 34.75 -11.83
CA SER A 496 4.24 34.51 -10.64
C SER A 496 4.86 35.06 -9.34
N SER A 497 5.62 36.18 -9.43
CA SER A 497 6.37 36.76 -8.31
C SER A 497 5.49 37.51 -7.31
N ASN A 498 4.38 38.13 -7.74
CA ASN A 498 3.57 39.02 -6.91
C ASN A 498 2.31 38.35 -6.34
N TYR A 499 2.32 37.06 -6.14
CA TYR A 499 1.13 36.27 -5.71
C TYR A 499 0.60 36.66 -4.33
N MET A 500 1.47 37.18 -3.42
CA MET A 500 1.08 37.60 -2.07
C MET A 500 0.29 38.93 -2.03
N GLU A 501 0.25 39.68 -3.12
CA GLU A 501 -0.49 40.94 -3.23
C GLU A 501 -1.95 40.74 -3.63
N ALA A 502 -2.31 39.48 -3.98
CA ALA A 502 -3.66 39.16 -4.42
C ALA A 502 -4.63 38.97 -3.25
N SER A 503 -5.87 39.42 -3.44
CA SER A 503 -6.96 39.05 -2.55
C SER A 503 -7.46 37.65 -2.94
N LEU A 504 -7.65 36.77 -1.96
CA LEU A 504 -8.13 35.41 -2.17
C LEU A 504 -9.64 35.38 -2.48
N LEU A 505 -10.03 34.60 -3.47
CA LEU A 505 -11.41 34.16 -3.67
C LEU A 505 -11.75 33.03 -2.68
N ALA A 506 -13.05 32.82 -2.43
CA ALA A 506 -13.49 31.73 -1.56
C ALA A 506 -13.02 30.36 -2.07
N GLU A 507 -13.07 30.13 -3.37
CA GLU A 507 -12.63 28.88 -4.01
C GLU A 507 -11.10 28.69 -3.93
N GLU A 508 -10.34 29.78 -3.95
CA GLU A 508 -8.87 29.74 -3.76
C GLU A 508 -8.52 29.41 -2.29
N VAL A 509 -9.29 29.95 -1.34
CA VAL A 509 -9.18 29.58 0.08
C VAL A 509 -9.46 28.09 0.27
N GLU A 510 -10.48 27.53 -0.36
CA GLU A 510 -10.80 26.11 -0.28
C GLU A 510 -9.67 25.22 -0.84
N LEU A 511 -9.03 25.61 -1.93
CA LEU A 511 -7.85 24.89 -2.45
C LEU A 511 -6.66 24.98 -1.47
N ILE A 512 -6.40 26.14 -0.87
CA ILE A 512 -5.33 26.31 0.13
C ILE A 512 -5.62 25.43 1.37
N LYS A 513 -6.87 25.38 1.82
CA LYS A 513 -7.29 24.45 2.90
C LYS A 513 -6.98 23.01 2.55
N ALA A 514 -7.37 22.56 1.34
CA ALA A 514 -7.08 21.21 0.88
C ALA A 514 -5.58 20.92 0.86
N LEU A 515 -4.76 21.86 0.37
CA LEU A 515 -3.30 21.73 0.40
C LEU A 515 -2.76 21.63 1.85
N THR A 516 -3.29 22.45 2.77
CA THR A 516 -2.87 22.47 4.19
C THR A 516 -3.13 21.14 4.91
N GLU A 517 -4.10 20.34 4.46
CA GLU A 517 -4.41 19.02 5.02
C GLU A 517 -3.41 17.92 4.67
N TYR A 518 -2.62 18.11 3.62
CA TYR A 518 -1.77 17.04 3.09
C TYR A 518 -0.83 16.37 4.12
N PRO A 519 -0.12 17.10 5.00
CA PRO A 519 0.73 16.46 6.01
C PRO A 519 -0.05 15.58 7.00
N ALA A 520 -1.28 15.98 7.36
CA ALA A 520 -2.15 15.20 8.24
C ALA A 520 -2.67 13.93 7.53
N VAL A 521 -2.98 14.04 6.24
CA VAL A 521 -3.37 12.91 5.40
C VAL A 521 -2.26 11.87 5.31
N VAL A 522 -1.01 12.29 5.07
CA VAL A 522 0.16 11.38 5.03
C VAL A 522 0.35 10.69 6.38
N ARG A 523 0.22 11.42 7.49
CA ARG A 523 0.31 10.86 8.84
C ARG A 523 -0.77 9.81 9.08
N THR A 524 -2.03 10.15 8.81
CA THR A 524 -3.18 9.23 8.97
C THR A 524 -3.01 7.97 8.15
N ALA A 525 -2.56 8.11 6.90
CA ALA A 525 -2.29 6.96 6.03
C ALA A 525 -1.21 6.03 6.60
N GLY A 526 -0.17 6.60 7.23
CA GLY A 526 0.89 5.84 7.91
C GLY A 526 0.40 5.13 9.16
N GLU A 527 -0.34 5.82 10.03
CA GLU A 527 -0.91 5.27 11.26
C GLU A 527 -1.90 4.11 10.99
N GLN A 528 -2.65 4.21 9.89
CA GLN A 528 -3.65 3.21 9.50
C GLN A 528 -3.11 2.13 8.54
N PHE A 529 -1.89 2.27 8.04
CA PHE A 529 -1.34 1.45 6.95
C PHE A 529 -2.29 1.39 5.74
N ALA A 530 -2.89 2.52 5.39
CA ALA A 530 -3.98 2.61 4.42
C ALA A 530 -3.65 3.55 3.25
N PRO A 531 -3.06 3.05 2.14
CA PRO A 531 -2.85 3.83 0.93
C PRO A 531 -4.12 4.48 0.37
N SER A 532 -5.29 3.90 0.63
CA SER A 532 -6.59 4.42 0.20
C SER A 532 -6.89 5.84 0.71
N VAL A 533 -6.31 6.23 1.84
CA VAL A 533 -6.41 7.61 2.39
C VAL A 533 -5.70 8.60 1.45
N ILE A 534 -4.52 8.25 0.97
CA ILE A 534 -3.76 9.06 -0.01
C ILE A 534 -4.50 9.12 -1.35
N ALA A 535 -5.01 7.98 -1.84
CA ALA A 535 -5.72 7.91 -3.11
C ALA A 535 -6.98 8.79 -3.10
N ALA A 536 -7.78 8.73 -2.04
CA ALA A 536 -8.96 9.57 -1.86
C ALA A 536 -8.60 11.06 -1.87
N TYR A 537 -7.58 11.44 -1.11
CA TYR A 537 -7.11 12.83 -1.05
C TYR A 537 -6.62 13.34 -2.42
N ALA A 538 -5.81 12.56 -3.14
CA ALA A 538 -5.30 12.95 -4.45
C ALA A 538 -6.44 13.17 -5.47
N TYR A 539 -7.46 12.31 -5.44
CA TYR A 539 -8.65 12.46 -6.28
C TYR A 539 -9.45 13.71 -5.93
N ASP A 540 -9.72 13.93 -4.64
CA ASP A 540 -10.52 15.07 -4.17
C ASP A 540 -9.82 16.39 -4.51
N LEU A 541 -8.50 16.49 -4.31
CA LEU A 541 -7.70 17.66 -4.69
C LEU A 541 -7.73 17.90 -6.20
N ALA A 542 -7.56 16.86 -7.01
CA ALA A 542 -7.64 16.95 -8.46
C ALA A 542 -9.04 17.39 -8.94
N LYS A 543 -10.09 16.84 -8.35
CA LYS A 543 -11.48 17.19 -8.66
C LYS A 543 -11.78 18.64 -8.29
N GLN A 544 -11.33 19.08 -7.12
CA GLN A 544 -11.52 20.46 -6.64
C GLN A 544 -10.80 21.45 -7.55
N PHE A 545 -9.55 21.15 -7.95
CA PHE A 545 -8.81 21.99 -8.90
C PHE A 545 -9.48 22.05 -10.27
N ASN A 546 -9.98 20.93 -10.79
CA ASN A 546 -10.68 20.92 -12.08
C ASN A 546 -11.97 21.76 -12.06
N GLY A 547 -12.73 21.75 -10.95
CA GLY A 547 -13.89 22.64 -10.75
C GLY A 547 -13.47 24.11 -10.74
N TYR A 548 -12.47 24.44 -9.93
CA TYR A 548 -11.91 25.80 -9.87
C TYR A 548 -11.44 26.30 -11.24
N TYR A 549 -10.65 25.48 -11.96
CA TYR A 549 -10.13 25.85 -13.28
C TYR A 549 -11.23 26.03 -14.36
N HIS A 550 -12.36 25.31 -14.22
CA HIS A 550 -13.51 25.47 -15.09
C HIS A 550 -14.13 26.87 -14.93
N ASP A 551 -14.25 27.35 -13.69
CA ASP A 551 -14.94 28.60 -13.36
C ASP A 551 -13.99 29.81 -13.42
N HIS A 552 -12.70 29.62 -13.20
CA HIS A 552 -11.70 30.68 -13.13
C HIS A 552 -10.56 30.48 -14.12
N SER A 553 -10.49 31.38 -15.12
CA SER A 553 -9.35 31.36 -16.06
C SER A 553 -8.07 31.79 -15.34
N ILE A 554 -6.97 31.06 -15.55
CA ILE A 554 -5.65 31.41 -15.00
C ILE A 554 -4.89 32.37 -15.92
N LEU A 555 -4.65 31.95 -17.18
CA LEU A 555 -3.83 32.72 -18.12
C LEU A 555 -4.48 33.99 -18.66
N LYS A 556 -5.83 34.01 -18.68
CA LYS A 556 -6.60 35.16 -19.19
C LYS A 556 -6.99 36.16 -18.09
N GLU A 557 -6.57 35.93 -16.83
CA GLU A 557 -6.81 36.87 -15.74
C GLU A 557 -6.04 38.16 -16.00
N GLU A 558 -6.73 39.31 -15.98
CA GLU A 558 -6.15 40.61 -16.27
C GLU A 558 -5.39 41.20 -15.06
N ASN A 559 -5.88 40.91 -13.84
CA ASN A 559 -5.21 41.33 -12.63
C ASN A 559 -3.91 40.52 -12.45
N VAL A 560 -2.78 41.21 -12.51
CA VAL A 560 -1.45 40.59 -12.46
C VAL A 560 -1.22 39.82 -11.16
N ALA A 561 -1.62 40.37 -10.00
CA ALA A 561 -1.46 39.72 -8.72
C ALA A 561 -2.34 38.44 -8.62
N ALA A 562 -3.62 38.54 -9.04
CA ALA A 562 -4.53 37.40 -9.06
C ALA A 562 -4.02 36.31 -10.01
N ARG A 563 -3.53 36.68 -11.21
CA ARG A 563 -2.93 35.73 -12.16
C ARG A 563 -1.70 35.04 -11.58
N SER A 564 -0.82 35.79 -10.93
CA SER A 564 0.38 35.26 -10.24
C SER A 564 -0.01 34.27 -9.14
N LEU A 565 -1.02 34.60 -8.33
CA LEU A 565 -1.56 33.73 -7.30
C LEU A 565 -2.09 32.42 -7.90
N ARG A 566 -2.93 32.51 -8.94
CA ARG A 566 -3.53 31.34 -9.60
C ARG A 566 -2.50 30.41 -10.22
N LEU A 567 -1.44 30.97 -10.83
CA LEU A 567 -0.32 30.19 -11.36
C LEU A 567 0.45 29.48 -10.23
N LYS A 568 0.73 30.20 -9.14
CA LYS A 568 1.45 29.65 -8.01
C LYS A 568 0.63 28.55 -7.33
N LEU A 569 -0.67 28.80 -7.12
CA LEU A 569 -1.60 27.83 -6.53
C LEU A 569 -1.72 26.56 -7.40
N ALA A 570 -1.85 26.69 -8.73
CA ALA A 570 -1.83 25.58 -9.65
C ALA A 570 -0.53 24.75 -9.55
N GLY A 571 0.61 25.43 -9.47
CA GLY A 571 1.91 24.79 -9.28
C GLY A 571 1.99 23.95 -7.99
N GLU A 572 1.49 24.49 -6.88
CA GLU A 572 1.47 23.77 -5.60
C GLU A 572 0.48 22.59 -5.61
N VAL A 573 -0.67 22.73 -6.27
CA VAL A 573 -1.60 21.60 -6.49
C VAL A 573 -0.91 20.49 -7.27
N ALA A 574 -0.20 20.81 -8.37
CA ALA A 574 0.53 19.80 -9.14
C ALA A 574 1.64 19.14 -8.32
N ARG A 575 2.38 19.92 -7.51
CA ARG A 575 3.43 19.41 -6.61
C ARG A 575 2.87 18.41 -5.60
N VAL A 576 1.74 18.73 -4.96
CA VAL A 576 1.10 17.88 -3.96
C VAL A 576 0.48 16.64 -4.62
N ILE A 577 -0.17 16.76 -5.79
CA ILE A 577 -0.65 15.61 -6.56
C ILE A 577 0.51 14.67 -6.89
N ARG A 578 1.62 15.19 -7.42
CA ARG A 578 2.81 14.38 -7.73
C ARG A 578 3.33 13.66 -6.49
N SER A 579 3.44 14.37 -5.35
CA SER A 579 3.87 13.81 -4.09
C SER A 579 2.92 12.70 -3.60
N ALA A 580 1.62 12.95 -3.57
CA ALA A 580 0.62 11.97 -3.15
C ALA A 580 0.62 10.72 -4.04
N MET A 581 0.68 10.90 -5.36
CA MET A 581 0.74 9.76 -6.30
C MET A 581 2.04 8.96 -6.17
N SER A 582 3.17 9.62 -5.88
CA SER A 582 4.44 8.93 -5.63
C SER A 582 4.40 8.04 -4.39
N LEU A 583 3.63 8.41 -3.34
CA LEU A 583 3.40 7.55 -2.17
C LEU A 583 2.62 6.27 -2.50
N LEU A 584 1.88 6.27 -3.61
CA LEU A 584 1.21 5.10 -4.17
C LEU A 584 2.09 4.34 -5.19
N GLY A 585 3.33 4.77 -5.40
CA GLY A 585 4.20 4.23 -6.44
C GLY A 585 3.73 4.56 -7.86
N ILE A 586 2.97 5.65 -8.03
CA ILE A 586 2.40 6.08 -9.32
C ILE A 586 3.14 7.31 -9.83
N ASN A 587 3.67 7.22 -11.04
CA ASN A 587 4.23 8.35 -11.74
C ASN A 587 3.12 9.18 -12.42
N VAL A 588 3.34 10.50 -12.52
CA VAL A 588 2.42 11.41 -13.18
C VAL A 588 3.11 12.07 -14.37
N PRO A 589 2.50 12.05 -15.58
CA PRO A 589 3.08 12.66 -16.76
C PRO A 589 2.98 14.19 -16.69
N GLU A 590 3.90 14.88 -17.37
CA GLU A 590 3.86 16.34 -17.54
C GLU A 590 3.14 16.75 -18.83
N ARG A 591 2.97 15.81 -19.77
CA ARG A 591 2.23 15.96 -21.02
C ARG A 591 1.34 14.75 -21.22
N MET A 592 0.16 15.01 -21.73
CA MET A 592 -0.84 13.97 -21.98
C MET A 592 -1.91 14.48 -22.95
#